data_44b2a24c2f17687d7b305a162f623f33
#
_entry.id   44b2a24c2f17687d7b305a162f623f33
#
_cell.length_a   1.000
_cell.length_b   1.000
_cell.length_c   1.000
_cell.angle_alpha   90.00
_cell.angle_beta   90.00
_cell.angle_gamma   90.00
#
_symmetry.space_group_name_H-M   'P 1'
#
loop_
_entity.id
_entity.type
_entity.pdbx_description
1 polymer ?
#
loop_
_entity_poly.entity_id
_entity_poly.type
_entity_poly.pdbx_seq_one_letter_code
_entity_poly.pdbx_strand_id
1 'polypeptide(L)'
;MNILESCYEIHFSKINFIERKVKITNPKTILYGAPKTGKSFLIYDFLSNFKSEEYLYIDFSDLRNDENLTSHDLEEFIKNNQIKALVFENFDFQFLIPKCENIVISTMYPKEIQGFETINLTALDFEEYLLHDNKYQNITQSFNNYLKFGNLPEIIHLDEYKKIHRLQEIIKLSCKDETIYEILKIIIENIDEKKSLFQLFNSLKTKIKVSKDKFYEVCKNFEENKIIYFLPKYNQEKSAKKIFSHPNIIIAC
;
A
#
# COMPACT_ATOMS: atom_id res chain seq x y z
N MET A 1 -20.11 22.28 10.67
CA MET A 1 -18.85 21.85 11.31
C MET A 1 -17.81 21.86 10.21
N ASN A 2 -16.73 22.61 10.38
CA ASN A 2 -15.70 22.68 9.34
C ASN A 2 -15.02 21.28 9.25
N ILE A 3 -14.77 20.78 8.06
CA ILE A 3 -14.18 19.44 7.84
C ILE A 3 -12.83 19.30 8.56
N LEU A 4 -12.04 20.37 8.59
CA LEU A 4 -10.75 20.41 9.29
C LEU A 4 -10.90 20.25 10.81
N GLU A 5 -11.98 20.79 11.40
CA GLU A 5 -12.28 20.59 12.82
C GLU A 5 -12.59 19.11 13.12
N SER A 6 -13.37 18.46 12.25
CA SER A 6 -13.67 17.03 12.44
C SER A 6 -12.42 16.13 12.26
N CYS A 7 -11.49 16.49 11.38
CA CYS A 7 -10.20 15.80 11.21
C CYS A 7 -9.24 16.04 12.38
N TYR A 8 -9.36 17.20 13.03
CA TYR A 8 -8.54 17.57 14.19
C TYR A 8 -8.95 16.86 15.48
N GLU A 9 -10.23 16.46 15.60
CA GLU A 9 -10.75 15.73 16.75
C GLU A 9 -10.41 14.23 16.76
N ILE A 10 -9.69 13.72 15.75
CA ILE A 10 -9.31 12.30 15.67
C ILE A 10 -8.14 12.01 16.61
N HIS A 11 -8.34 11.10 17.56
CA HIS A 11 -7.35 10.72 18.57
C HIS A 11 -7.01 9.23 18.48
N PHE A 12 -5.71 8.92 18.41
CA PHE A 12 -5.18 7.54 18.28
C PHE A 12 -4.64 6.96 19.58
N SER A 13 -5.04 7.46 20.76
CA SER A 13 -4.43 7.18 22.06
C SER A 13 -4.54 5.73 22.59
N LYS A 14 -5.21 4.81 21.88
CA LYS A 14 -5.46 3.43 22.35
C LYS A 14 -5.18 2.34 21.32
N ILE A 15 -4.35 2.61 20.34
CA ILE A 15 -4.03 1.61 19.31
C ILE A 15 -2.86 0.76 19.80
N ASN A 16 -3.05 -0.55 19.87
CA ASN A 16 -1.95 -1.49 20.09
C ASN A 16 -1.16 -1.61 18.79
N PHE A 17 0.02 -1.02 18.78
CA PHE A 17 0.94 -1.12 17.66
C PHE A 17 1.68 -2.44 17.71
N ILE A 18 1.80 -3.07 16.57
CA ILE A 18 2.71 -4.17 16.38
C ILE A 18 3.98 -3.59 15.78
N GLU A 19 5.09 -3.79 16.47
CA GLU A 19 6.35 -3.17 16.08
C GLU A 19 6.80 -3.61 14.70
N ARG A 20 7.09 -2.63 13.83
CA ARG A 20 7.65 -2.83 12.50
C ARG A 20 9.14 -2.50 12.52
N LYS A 21 9.92 -3.20 11.70
CA LYS A 21 11.34 -2.87 11.49
C LYS A 21 11.53 -1.49 10.86
N VAL A 22 10.57 -1.10 10.01
CA VAL A 22 10.54 0.22 9.37
C VAL A 22 9.86 1.21 10.30
N LYS A 23 10.48 2.38 10.50
CA LYS A 23 9.93 3.52 11.27
C LYS A 23 10.03 4.81 10.47
N ILE A 24 9.11 5.73 10.74
CA ILE A 24 9.19 7.10 10.20
C ILE A 24 10.13 7.89 11.09
N THR A 25 11.31 8.22 10.57
CA THR A 25 12.34 8.99 11.28
C THR A 25 12.57 10.38 10.68
N ASN A 26 12.20 10.56 9.41
CA ASN A 26 12.33 11.84 8.73
C ASN A 26 11.07 12.69 8.93
N PRO A 27 11.18 13.98 9.24
CA PRO A 27 10.01 14.86 9.41
C PRO A 27 9.17 15.01 8.14
N LYS A 28 9.71 14.73 6.97
CA LYS A 28 8.96 14.76 5.69
C LYS A 28 9.08 13.41 4.99
N THR A 29 8.02 12.61 5.08
CA THR A 29 8.03 11.23 4.59
C THR A 29 6.82 10.92 3.71
N ILE A 30 7.06 10.25 2.60
CA ILE A 30 6.03 9.64 1.75
C ILE A 30 6.09 8.13 1.93
N LEU A 31 5.01 7.55 2.45
CA LEU A 31 4.82 6.10 2.55
C LEU A 31 4.04 5.60 1.35
N TYR A 32 4.57 4.64 0.62
CA TYR A 32 3.80 3.98 -0.44
C TYR A 32 3.86 2.46 -0.33
N GLY A 33 2.94 1.78 -0.98
CA GLY A 33 2.88 0.32 -1.00
C GLY A 33 1.46 -0.20 -1.17
N ALA A 34 1.34 -1.51 -1.36
CA ALA A 34 0.06 -2.19 -1.53
C ALA A 34 -0.93 -1.90 -0.40
N PRO A 35 -2.24 -2.06 -0.63
CA PRO A 35 -3.23 -1.97 0.43
C PRO A 35 -2.94 -2.96 1.57
N LYS A 36 -3.29 -2.57 2.79
CA LYS A 36 -3.20 -3.43 4.00
C LYS A 36 -1.80 -3.86 4.44
N THR A 37 -0.75 -3.23 3.92
CA THR A 37 0.64 -3.48 4.39
C THR A 37 0.95 -2.85 5.75
N GLY A 38 0.03 -2.07 6.32
CA GLY A 38 0.19 -1.45 7.65
C GLY A 38 0.63 0.02 7.62
N LYS A 39 0.48 0.73 6.49
CA LYS A 39 0.84 2.15 6.38
C LYS A 39 0.18 3.02 7.45
N SER A 40 -1.13 2.89 7.65
CA SER A 40 -1.89 3.65 8.67
C SER A 40 -1.34 3.39 10.08
N PHE A 41 -1.00 2.14 10.42
CA PHE A 41 -0.42 1.81 11.72
C PHE A 41 0.95 2.47 11.94
N LEU A 42 1.78 2.53 10.90
CA LEU A 42 3.07 3.21 10.99
C LEU A 42 2.90 4.74 11.16
N ILE A 43 1.87 5.31 10.54
CA ILE A 43 1.47 6.70 10.73
C ILE A 43 1.00 6.94 12.17
N TYR A 44 0.18 6.06 12.72
CA TYR A 44 -0.31 6.19 14.09
C TYR A 44 0.82 6.05 15.12
N ASP A 45 1.79 5.15 14.89
CA ASP A 45 3.00 5.05 15.69
C ASP A 45 3.80 6.38 15.65
N PHE A 46 3.96 6.96 14.47
CA PHE A 46 4.58 8.28 14.32
C PHE A 46 3.81 9.37 15.09
N LEU A 47 2.47 9.42 14.96
CA LEU A 47 1.63 10.40 15.63
C LEU A 47 1.61 10.23 17.15
N SER A 48 1.92 9.06 17.67
CA SER A 48 2.02 8.82 19.13
C SER A 48 3.10 9.67 19.81
N ASN A 49 4.03 10.26 19.06
CA ASN A 49 5.05 11.20 19.56
C ASN A 49 4.52 12.64 19.72
N PHE A 50 3.30 12.91 19.30
CA PHE A 50 2.66 14.23 19.37
C PHE A 50 1.44 14.19 20.28
N LYS A 51 1.13 15.32 20.91
CA LYS A 51 -0.17 15.47 21.59
C LYS A 51 -1.29 15.57 20.57
N SER A 52 -2.51 15.24 20.99
CA SER A 52 -3.68 15.25 20.11
C SER A 52 -3.95 16.60 19.46
N GLU A 53 -3.66 17.69 20.15
CA GLU A 53 -3.79 19.07 19.67
C GLU A 53 -2.63 19.55 18.78
N GLU A 54 -1.58 18.74 18.60
CA GLU A 54 -0.39 19.12 17.82
C GLU A 54 -0.38 18.53 16.40
N TYR A 55 -1.35 17.67 16.05
CA TYR A 55 -1.40 17.10 14.71
C TYR A 55 -2.75 17.25 14.03
N LEU A 56 -2.73 17.22 12.71
CA LEU A 56 -3.90 17.16 11.85
C LEU A 56 -3.80 15.92 10.95
N TYR A 57 -4.79 15.04 11.06
CA TYR A 57 -4.87 13.81 10.27
C TYR A 57 -6.04 13.87 9.30
N ILE A 58 -5.76 13.76 8.00
CA ILE A 58 -6.75 13.82 6.93
C ILE A 58 -6.65 12.54 6.09
N ASP A 59 -7.72 11.74 6.08
CA ASP A 59 -7.85 10.60 5.19
C ASP A 59 -8.71 10.98 3.97
N PHE A 60 -8.11 11.00 2.79
CA PHE A 60 -8.80 11.34 1.54
C PHE A 60 -9.71 10.22 1.02
N SER A 61 -9.74 9.06 1.65
CA SER A 61 -10.75 8.02 1.40
C SER A 61 -12.04 8.21 2.21
N ASP A 62 -12.04 9.11 3.19
CA ASP A 62 -13.23 9.45 3.98
C ASP A 62 -14.18 10.31 3.13
N LEU A 63 -15.39 9.80 2.91
CA LEU A 63 -16.43 10.46 2.11
C LEU A 63 -16.88 11.83 2.68
N ARG A 64 -16.53 12.13 3.92
CA ARG A 64 -16.79 13.43 4.53
C ARG A 64 -15.81 14.50 4.07
N ASN A 65 -14.64 14.08 3.56
CA ASN A 65 -13.65 15.01 3.04
C ASN A 65 -14.12 15.58 1.72
N ASP A 66 -14.45 16.88 1.75
CA ASP A 66 -14.94 17.61 0.58
C ASP A 66 -13.80 17.84 -0.43
N GLU A 67 -14.13 17.75 -1.72
CA GLU A 67 -13.21 18.03 -2.84
C GLU A 67 -12.70 19.50 -2.86
N ASN A 68 -13.30 20.37 -2.05
CA ASN A 68 -12.99 21.82 -2.01
C ASN A 68 -11.85 22.20 -1.05
N LEU A 69 -11.19 21.24 -0.39
CA LEU A 69 -10.08 21.54 0.50
C LEU A 69 -8.89 22.12 -0.28
N THR A 70 -8.47 23.33 0.07
CA THR A 70 -7.34 23.99 -0.59
C THR A 70 -6.08 24.01 0.29
N SER A 71 -4.92 24.16 -0.34
CA SER A 71 -3.64 24.34 0.38
C SER A 71 -3.68 25.59 1.29
N HIS A 72 -4.40 26.62 0.89
CA HIS A 72 -4.53 27.88 1.65
C HIS A 72 -5.31 27.66 2.96
N ASP A 73 -6.46 26.98 2.89
CA ASP A 73 -7.27 26.67 4.07
C ASP A 73 -6.47 25.84 5.09
N LEU A 74 -5.66 24.90 4.60
CA LEU A 74 -4.77 24.09 5.42
C LEU A 74 -3.66 24.93 6.07
N GLU A 75 -3.03 25.83 5.33
CA GLU A 75 -1.96 26.69 5.87
C GLU A 75 -2.50 27.62 6.97
N GLU A 76 -3.70 28.17 6.78
CA GLU A 76 -4.38 28.99 7.78
C GLU A 76 -4.73 28.17 9.03
N PHE A 77 -5.29 26.98 8.85
CA PHE A 77 -5.65 26.09 9.95
C PHE A 77 -4.42 25.63 10.75
N ILE A 78 -3.35 25.23 10.07
CA ILE A 78 -2.07 24.81 10.67
C ILE A 78 -1.52 25.94 11.55
N LYS A 79 -1.52 27.16 11.05
CA LYS A 79 -1.01 28.33 11.77
C LYS A 79 -1.87 28.69 12.99
N ASN A 80 -3.19 28.72 12.83
CA ASN A 80 -4.13 29.10 13.88
C ASN A 80 -4.11 28.10 15.05
N ASN A 81 -3.97 26.82 14.76
CA ASN A 81 -3.99 25.75 15.76
C ASN A 81 -2.57 25.26 16.16
N GLN A 82 -1.51 25.88 15.67
CA GLN A 82 -0.11 25.53 15.98
C GLN A 82 0.21 24.05 15.70
N ILE A 83 -0.32 23.51 14.59
CA ILE A 83 -0.12 22.11 14.19
C ILE A 83 1.35 21.87 13.86
N LYS A 84 1.95 20.87 14.50
CA LYS A 84 3.35 20.45 14.30
C LYS A 84 3.48 19.29 13.32
N ALA A 85 2.46 18.43 13.24
CA ALA A 85 2.47 17.27 12.34
C ALA A 85 1.19 17.24 11.48
N LEU A 86 1.38 17.13 10.16
CA LEU A 86 0.32 17.00 9.17
C LEU A 86 0.39 15.61 8.54
N VAL A 87 -0.72 14.90 8.52
CA VAL A 87 -0.82 13.60 7.86
C VAL A 87 -1.86 13.65 6.75
N PHE A 88 -1.46 13.21 5.58
CA PHE A 88 -2.34 12.96 4.43
C PHE A 88 -2.37 11.46 4.14
N GLU A 89 -3.47 10.81 4.46
CA GLU A 89 -3.66 9.40 4.10
C GLU A 89 -4.45 9.26 2.80
N ASN A 90 -4.02 8.33 1.94
CA ASN A 90 -4.60 8.10 0.60
C ASN A 90 -4.59 9.35 -0.31
N PHE A 91 -3.54 10.15 -0.22
CA PHE A 91 -3.44 11.41 -0.95
C PHE A 91 -3.00 11.21 -2.40
N ASP A 92 -3.74 11.78 -3.32
CA ASP A 92 -3.51 11.68 -4.78
C ASP A 92 -2.77 12.91 -5.36
N PHE A 93 -2.22 13.78 -4.49
CA PHE A 93 -1.50 15.01 -4.87
C PHE A 93 -2.34 15.99 -5.71
N GLN A 94 -3.63 16.07 -5.42
CA GLN A 94 -4.59 16.93 -6.12
C GLN A 94 -4.38 18.43 -5.87
N PHE A 95 -3.60 18.80 -4.84
CA PHE A 95 -3.21 20.17 -4.54
C PHE A 95 -1.78 20.26 -3.99
N LEU A 96 -1.25 21.47 -3.86
CA LEU A 96 0.09 21.70 -3.30
C LEU A 96 0.12 21.38 -1.80
N ILE A 97 1.17 20.69 -1.38
CA ILE A 97 1.38 20.33 0.03
C ILE A 97 1.66 21.60 0.81
N PRO A 98 0.89 21.90 1.87
CA PRO A 98 1.07 23.09 2.70
C PRO A 98 2.37 23.00 3.52
N LYS A 99 2.84 24.13 4.03
CA LYS A 99 4.02 24.16 4.89
C LYS A 99 3.67 23.68 6.29
N CYS A 100 4.34 22.63 6.75
CA CYS A 100 4.31 22.16 8.14
C CYS A 100 5.69 21.62 8.52
N GLU A 101 5.99 21.56 9.81
CA GLU A 101 7.25 21.05 10.32
C GLU A 101 7.43 19.57 9.99
N ASN A 102 6.42 18.77 10.33
CA ASN A 102 6.40 17.34 10.04
C ASN A 102 5.24 17.03 9.09
N ILE A 103 5.52 16.31 8.00
CA ILE A 103 4.52 15.93 7.02
C ILE A 103 4.71 14.46 6.66
N VAL A 104 3.67 13.66 6.88
CA VAL A 104 3.63 12.26 6.47
C VAL A 104 2.50 12.06 5.47
N ILE A 105 2.82 11.51 4.31
CA ILE A 105 1.86 11.24 3.24
C ILE A 105 1.81 9.75 2.99
N SER A 106 0.62 9.17 2.97
CA SER A 106 0.41 7.80 2.52
C SER A 106 -0.24 7.79 1.14
N THR A 107 0.30 6.98 0.25
CA THR A 107 -0.19 6.82 -1.12
C THR A 107 -0.06 5.37 -1.59
N MET A 108 -0.75 5.02 -2.66
CA MET A 108 -0.62 3.70 -3.27
C MET A 108 0.60 3.61 -4.20
N TYR A 109 0.97 4.72 -4.84
CA TYR A 109 2.01 4.74 -5.88
C TYR A 109 3.25 5.51 -5.41
N PRO A 110 4.46 5.10 -5.86
CA PRO A 110 5.66 5.85 -5.57
C PRO A 110 5.57 7.28 -6.11
N LYS A 111 5.97 8.24 -5.30
CA LYS A 111 6.06 9.64 -5.67
C LYS A 111 7.34 10.24 -5.09
N GLU A 112 8.16 10.82 -5.94
CA GLU A 112 9.35 11.54 -5.53
C GLU A 112 9.04 13.04 -5.44
N ILE A 113 9.26 13.62 -4.27
CA ILE A 113 9.13 15.06 -4.01
C ILE A 113 10.41 15.53 -3.35
N GLN A 114 10.96 16.62 -3.86
CA GLN A 114 12.18 17.20 -3.30
C GLN A 114 12.00 17.55 -1.81
N GLY A 115 12.91 17.06 -0.97
CA GLY A 115 12.88 17.27 0.47
C GLY A 115 12.05 16.24 1.25
N PHE A 116 11.46 15.25 0.59
CA PHE A 116 10.78 14.13 1.24
C PHE A 116 11.61 12.84 1.12
N GLU A 117 11.65 12.07 2.20
CA GLU A 117 12.06 10.68 2.16
C GLU A 117 10.92 9.83 1.62
N THR A 118 11.22 8.87 0.75
CA THR A 118 10.21 7.97 0.20
C THR A 118 10.45 6.56 0.71
N ILE A 119 9.48 5.99 1.42
CA ILE A 119 9.55 4.66 2.04
C ILE A 119 8.54 3.73 1.37
N ASN A 120 9.03 2.62 0.80
CA ASN A 120 8.17 1.53 0.35
C ASN A 120 7.85 0.62 1.54
N LEU A 121 6.59 0.58 1.97
CA LEU A 121 6.15 -0.32 3.02
C LEU A 121 5.58 -1.61 2.41
N THR A 122 6.35 -2.68 2.48
CA THR A 122 5.90 -4.03 2.12
C THR A 122 5.15 -4.68 3.27
N ALA A 123 4.50 -5.81 2.99
CA ALA A 123 3.95 -6.66 4.03
C ALA A 123 5.06 -7.19 4.97
N LEU A 124 4.70 -7.89 6.05
CA LEU A 124 5.65 -8.34 7.07
C LEU A 124 6.69 -9.31 6.49
N ASP A 125 7.95 -9.18 6.89
CA ASP A 125 8.89 -10.27 6.71
C ASP A 125 8.60 -11.42 7.71
N PHE A 126 9.30 -12.54 7.59
CA PHE A 126 8.99 -13.71 8.44
C PHE A 126 9.32 -13.48 9.91
N GLU A 127 10.32 -12.66 10.23
CA GLU A 127 10.65 -12.32 11.63
C GLU A 127 9.56 -11.43 12.23
N GLU A 128 9.14 -10.40 11.50
CA GLU A 128 7.99 -9.57 11.91
C GLU A 128 6.73 -10.43 12.04
N TYR A 129 6.48 -11.36 11.10
CA TYR A 129 5.35 -12.29 11.17
C TYR A 129 5.36 -13.11 12.45
N LEU A 130 6.51 -13.66 12.85
CA LEU A 130 6.63 -14.44 14.07
C LEU A 130 6.32 -13.63 15.33
N LEU A 131 6.69 -12.34 15.38
CA LEU A 131 6.34 -11.45 16.49
C LEU A 131 4.83 -11.23 16.61
N HIS A 132 4.11 -11.31 15.51
CA HIS A 132 2.66 -11.15 15.45
C HIS A 132 1.88 -12.45 15.65
N ASP A 133 2.51 -13.61 15.38
CA ASP A 133 1.85 -14.90 15.42
C ASP A 133 1.85 -15.49 16.83
N ASN A 134 0.93 -15.01 17.65
CA ASN A 134 0.75 -15.50 19.02
C ASN A 134 0.02 -16.87 19.12
N LYS A 135 -0.49 -17.41 17.99
CA LYS A 135 -1.29 -18.64 17.98
C LYS A 135 -0.44 -19.91 17.99
N TYR A 136 0.75 -19.85 17.42
CA TYR A 136 1.58 -21.02 17.20
C TYR A 136 2.88 -20.95 17.99
N GLN A 137 3.07 -21.93 18.86
CA GLN A 137 4.33 -22.07 19.61
C GLN A 137 5.44 -22.74 18.78
N ASN A 138 5.14 -23.12 17.51
CA ASN A 138 6.03 -23.87 16.64
C ASN A 138 6.31 -23.08 15.36
N ILE A 139 7.59 -22.73 15.18
CA ILE A 139 8.09 -21.96 14.01
C ILE A 139 7.68 -22.62 12.68
N THR A 140 7.69 -23.95 12.59
CA THR A 140 7.32 -24.67 11.36
C THR A 140 5.84 -24.44 11.00
N GLN A 141 4.94 -24.40 11.98
CA GLN A 141 3.53 -24.11 11.74
C GLN A 141 3.33 -22.67 11.33
N SER A 142 4.01 -21.74 11.99
CA SER A 142 3.98 -20.31 11.61
C SER A 142 4.50 -20.11 10.18
N PHE A 143 5.58 -20.80 9.80
CA PHE A 143 6.13 -20.75 8.45
C PHE A 143 5.16 -21.31 7.41
N ASN A 144 4.52 -22.45 7.69
CA ASN A 144 3.51 -23.02 6.80
C ASN A 144 2.31 -22.08 6.60
N ASN A 145 1.88 -21.40 7.67
CA ASN A 145 0.79 -20.42 7.59
C ASN A 145 1.22 -19.16 6.83
N TYR A 146 2.46 -18.69 7.03
CA TYR A 146 3.05 -17.60 6.28
C TYR A 146 3.05 -17.89 4.77
N LEU A 147 3.46 -19.11 4.37
CA LEU A 147 3.43 -19.52 2.96
C LEU A 147 2.00 -19.72 2.42
N LYS A 148 1.08 -20.22 3.25
CA LYS A 148 -0.29 -20.53 2.83
C LYS A 148 -1.18 -19.30 2.71
N PHE A 149 -1.07 -18.35 3.63
CA PHE A 149 -1.98 -17.21 3.77
C PHE A 149 -1.32 -15.85 3.52
N GLY A 150 -0.01 -15.85 3.28
CA GLY A 150 0.75 -14.61 3.10
C GLY A 150 1.04 -13.91 4.43
N ASN A 151 1.49 -12.67 4.32
CA ASN A 151 2.16 -11.92 5.38
C ASN A 151 1.54 -10.54 5.65
N LEU A 152 0.28 -10.33 5.28
CA LEU A 152 -0.41 -9.10 5.61
C LEU A 152 -0.77 -9.06 7.10
N PRO A 153 -0.48 -7.94 7.82
CA PRO A 153 -0.67 -7.87 9.28
C PRO A 153 -2.07 -8.27 9.74
N GLU A 154 -3.12 -7.81 9.06
CA GLU A 154 -4.50 -8.09 9.46
C GLU A 154 -4.92 -9.56 9.27
N ILE A 155 -4.24 -10.31 8.38
CA ILE A 155 -4.58 -11.70 8.08
C ILE A 155 -4.13 -12.67 9.19
N ILE A 156 -3.06 -12.33 9.92
CA ILE A 156 -2.43 -13.23 10.89
C ILE A 156 -3.42 -13.63 11.99
N HIS A 157 -4.15 -12.66 12.51
CA HIS A 157 -5.04 -12.86 13.66
C HIS A 157 -6.42 -13.42 13.29
N LEU A 158 -6.75 -13.50 12.00
CA LEU A 158 -8.03 -14.05 11.56
C LEU A 158 -8.07 -15.56 11.71
N ASP A 159 -9.28 -16.09 11.92
CA ASP A 159 -9.54 -17.52 11.82
C ASP A 159 -9.32 -18.00 10.38
N GLU A 160 -8.86 -19.24 10.21
CA GLU A 160 -8.46 -19.78 8.91
C GLU A 160 -9.55 -19.66 7.83
N TYR A 161 -10.80 -19.94 8.19
CA TYR A 161 -11.93 -19.85 7.27
C TYR A 161 -12.24 -18.42 6.80
N LYS A 162 -11.84 -17.40 7.57
CA LYS A 162 -12.02 -15.98 7.21
C LYS A 162 -10.88 -15.45 6.35
N LYS A 163 -9.67 -16.05 6.46
CA LYS A 163 -8.47 -15.55 5.78
C LYS A 163 -8.63 -15.49 4.27
N ILE A 164 -9.11 -16.57 3.66
CA ILE A 164 -9.29 -16.65 2.19
C ILE A 164 -10.26 -15.58 1.70
N HIS A 165 -11.38 -15.42 2.40
CA HIS A 165 -12.38 -14.41 2.04
C HIS A 165 -11.80 -12.99 2.14
N ARG A 166 -11.07 -12.73 3.23
CA ARG A 166 -10.45 -11.42 3.44
C ARG A 166 -9.36 -11.11 2.42
N LEU A 167 -8.54 -12.09 2.05
CA LEU A 167 -7.55 -11.93 0.97
C LEU A 167 -8.19 -11.57 -0.36
N GLN A 168 -9.32 -12.19 -0.72
CA GLN A 168 -10.06 -11.84 -1.93
C GLN A 168 -10.61 -10.40 -1.90
N GLU A 169 -11.09 -9.92 -0.75
CA GLU A 169 -11.51 -8.53 -0.59
C GLU A 169 -10.32 -7.57 -0.76
N ILE A 170 -9.16 -7.89 -0.17
CA ILE A 170 -7.95 -7.06 -0.28
C ILE A 170 -7.46 -7.00 -1.74
N ILE A 171 -7.50 -8.11 -2.47
CA ILE A 171 -7.18 -8.14 -3.89
C ILE A 171 -8.09 -7.18 -4.67
N LYS A 172 -9.39 -7.18 -4.39
CA LYS A 172 -10.33 -6.25 -5.02
C LYS A 172 -10.02 -4.79 -4.69
N LEU A 173 -9.61 -4.49 -3.46
CA LEU A 173 -9.19 -3.13 -3.06
C LEU A 173 -7.95 -2.64 -3.82
N SER A 174 -7.11 -3.55 -4.34
CA SER A 174 -5.95 -3.20 -5.17
C SER A 174 -6.32 -2.80 -6.60
N CYS A 175 -7.58 -2.98 -6.98
CA CYS A 175 -8.08 -2.73 -8.33
C CYS A 175 -9.06 -1.55 -8.33
N LYS A 176 -8.75 -0.50 -9.10
CA LYS A 176 -9.61 0.70 -9.21
C LYS A 176 -10.87 0.44 -10.07
N ASP A 177 -10.79 -0.49 -11.01
CA ASP A 177 -11.87 -0.84 -11.94
C ASP A 177 -11.83 -2.32 -12.33
N GLU A 178 -12.91 -2.79 -12.97
CA GLU A 178 -13.06 -4.17 -13.42
C GLU A 178 -11.99 -4.60 -14.41
N THR A 179 -11.51 -3.70 -15.27
CA THR A 179 -10.44 -4.02 -16.24
C THR A 179 -9.14 -4.36 -15.52
N ILE A 180 -8.78 -3.58 -14.49
CA ILE A 180 -7.59 -3.81 -13.66
C ILE A 180 -7.74 -5.15 -12.91
N TYR A 181 -8.93 -5.44 -12.38
CA TYR A 181 -9.21 -6.70 -11.72
C TYR A 181 -9.06 -7.91 -12.66
N GLU A 182 -9.60 -7.86 -13.87
CA GLU A 182 -9.48 -8.93 -14.86
C GLU A 182 -8.02 -9.12 -15.33
N ILE A 183 -7.22 -8.03 -15.41
CA ILE A 183 -5.79 -8.12 -15.68
C ILE A 183 -5.07 -8.84 -14.53
N LEU A 184 -5.34 -8.48 -13.29
CA LEU A 184 -4.73 -9.16 -12.13
C LEU A 184 -5.13 -10.62 -12.09
N LYS A 185 -6.40 -10.93 -12.33
CA LYS A 185 -6.94 -12.28 -12.33
C LYS A 185 -6.26 -13.18 -13.35
N ILE A 186 -6.06 -12.72 -14.61
CA ILE A 186 -5.36 -13.53 -15.63
C ILE A 186 -3.90 -13.77 -15.26
N ILE A 187 -3.26 -12.85 -14.55
CA ILE A 187 -1.90 -13.02 -14.03
C ILE A 187 -1.89 -14.11 -12.95
N ILE A 188 -2.82 -14.02 -11.98
CA ILE A 188 -2.97 -15.00 -10.89
C ILE A 188 -3.24 -16.41 -11.43
N GLU A 189 -4.18 -16.55 -12.37
CA GLU A 189 -4.54 -17.83 -12.99
C GLU A 189 -3.37 -18.52 -13.71
N ASN A 190 -2.30 -17.77 -14.03
CA ASN A 190 -1.16 -18.26 -14.81
C ASN A 190 0.18 -18.12 -14.06
N ILE A 191 0.15 -18.02 -12.72
CA ILE A 191 1.34 -17.72 -11.92
C ILE A 191 2.45 -18.78 -12.04
N ASP A 192 2.08 -20.05 -12.20
CA ASP A 192 3.00 -21.17 -12.35
C ASP A 192 3.33 -21.50 -13.80
N GLU A 193 2.76 -20.78 -14.75
CA GLU A 193 2.94 -21.05 -16.17
C GLU A 193 4.05 -20.20 -16.80
N LYS A 194 4.79 -20.82 -17.73
CA LYS A 194 5.83 -20.11 -18.51
C LYS A 194 5.20 -19.31 -19.65
N LYS A 195 4.35 -18.33 -19.31
CA LYS A 195 3.72 -17.44 -20.28
C LYS A 195 4.36 -16.06 -20.26
N SER A 196 4.53 -15.48 -21.44
CA SER A 196 4.92 -14.07 -21.56
C SER A 196 3.72 -13.15 -21.31
N LEU A 197 3.97 -11.90 -20.91
CA LEU A 197 2.93 -10.88 -20.80
C LEU A 197 2.11 -10.72 -22.11
N PHE A 198 2.76 -10.90 -23.27
CA PHE A 198 2.07 -10.85 -24.56
C PHE A 198 1.07 -12.02 -24.73
N GLN A 199 1.42 -13.21 -24.27
CA GLN A 199 0.50 -14.36 -24.32
C GLN A 199 -0.67 -14.16 -23.36
N LEU A 200 -0.42 -13.61 -22.15
CA LEU A 200 -1.47 -13.27 -21.19
C LEU A 200 -2.41 -12.19 -21.76
N PHE A 201 -1.84 -11.15 -22.38
CA PHE A 201 -2.62 -10.13 -23.06
C PHE A 201 -3.54 -10.73 -24.15
N ASN A 202 -3.00 -11.60 -25.02
CA ASN A 202 -3.79 -12.24 -26.07
C ASN A 202 -4.93 -13.10 -25.49
N SER A 203 -4.68 -13.83 -24.40
CA SER A 203 -5.71 -14.59 -23.71
C SER A 203 -6.78 -13.69 -23.07
N LEU A 204 -6.38 -12.56 -22.48
CA LEU A 204 -7.32 -11.61 -21.89
C LEU A 204 -8.18 -10.90 -22.94
N LYS A 205 -7.57 -10.52 -24.08
CA LYS A 205 -8.26 -9.83 -25.18
C LYS A 205 -9.44 -10.62 -25.76
N THR A 206 -9.46 -11.94 -25.60
CA THR A 206 -10.60 -12.77 -26.00
C THR A 206 -11.77 -12.68 -25.02
N LYS A 207 -11.53 -12.26 -23.79
CA LYS A 207 -12.53 -12.18 -22.71
C LYS A 207 -13.07 -10.76 -22.53
N ILE A 208 -12.21 -9.76 -22.59
CA ILE A 208 -12.57 -8.34 -22.40
C ILE A 208 -11.92 -7.42 -23.45
N LYS A 209 -12.51 -6.24 -23.61
CA LYS A 209 -11.95 -5.19 -24.49
C LYS A 209 -10.91 -4.38 -23.72
N VAL A 210 -9.64 -4.62 -23.99
CA VAL A 210 -8.50 -3.92 -23.37
C VAL A 210 -7.43 -3.60 -24.42
N SER A 211 -6.83 -2.41 -24.35
CA SER A 211 -5.69 -2.06 -25.21
C SER A 211 -4.40 -2.68 -24.69
N LYS A 212 -3.45 -2.90 -25.60
CA LYS A 212 -2.13 -3.42 -25.21
C LYS A 212 -1.40 -2.48 -24.25
N ASP A 213 -1.45 -1.19 -24.51
CA ASP A 213 -0.78 -0.18 -23.69
C ASP A 213 -1.34 -0.17 -22.27
N LYS A 214 -2.67 -0.19 -22.12
CA LYS A 214 -3.32 -0.27 -20.80
C LYS A 214 -2.93 -1.54 -20.05
N PHE A 215 -2.88 -2.70 -20.72
CA PHE A 215 -2.46 -3.95 -20.09
C PHE A 215 -1.03 -3.85 -19.52
N TYR A 216 -0.07 -3.34 -20.33
CA TYR A 216 1.32 -3.23 -19.88
C TYR A 216 1.50 -2.15 -18.81
N GLU A 217 0.80 -1.03 -18.90
CA GLU A 217 0.76 0.00 -17.86
C GLU A 217 0.32 -0.58 -16.51
N VAL A 218 -0.79 -1.33 -16.50
CA VAL A 218 -1.31 -1.96 -15.27
C VAL A 218 -0.33 -2.99 -14.71
N CYS A 219 0.28 -3.83 -15.56
CA CYS A 219 1.30 -4.78 -15.11
C CYS A 219 2.51 -4.08 -14.49
N LYS A 220 2.96 -2.96 -15.08
CA LYS A 220 4.04 -2.15 -14.53
C LYS A 220 3.66 -1.55 -13.18
N ASN A 221 2.44 -1.01 -13.05
CA ASN A 221 1.94 -0.46 -11.81
C ASN A 221 1.87 -1.52 -10.69
N PHE A 222 1.46 -2.75 -11.01
CA PHE A 222 1.47 -3.85 -10.04
C PHE A 222 2.89 -4.23 -9.59
N GLU A 223 3.87 -4.21 -10.48
CA GLU A 223 5.28 -4.46 -10.15
C GLU A 223 5.87 -3.33 -9.29
N GLU A 224 5.64 -2.07 -9.65
CA GLU A 224 6.09 -0.89 -8.89
C GLU A 224 5.51 -0.86 -7.47
N ASN A 225 4.24 -1.27 -7.31
CA ASN A 225 3.57 -1.37 -6.01
C ASN A 225 3.89 -2.66 -5.25
N LYS A 226 4.75 -3.53 -5.79
CA LYS A 226 5.10 -4.82 -5.19
C LYS A 226 3.89 -5.75 -4.95
N ILE A 227 2.83 -5.59 -5.75
CA ILE A 227 1.69 -6.53 -5.78
C ILE A 227 2.09 -7.81 -6.48
N ILE A 228 2.88 -7.70 -7.56
CA ILE A 228 3.47 -8.82 -8.28
C ILE A 228 4.97 -8.61 -8.47
N TYR A 229 5.70 -9.70 -8.67
CA TYR A 229 7.12 -9.69 -9.01
C TYR A 229 7.35 -10.46 -10.30
N PHE A 230 8.07 -9.86 -11.24
CA PHE A 230 8.55 -10.55 -12.43
C PHE A 230 9.95 -11.09 -12.21
N LEU A 231 10.08 -12.40 -12.13
CA LEU A 231 11.38 -13.05 -11.94
C LEU A 231 12.01 -13.35 -13.30
N PRO A 232 13.19 -12.81 -13.61
CA PRO A 232 13.91 -13.15 -14.84
C PRO A 232 14.41 -14.59 -14.76
N LYS A 233 14.52 -15.24 -15.91
CA LYS A 233 15.13 -16.58 -16.00
C LYS A 233 16.60 -16.48 -15.54
N TYR A 234 17.03 -17.42 -14.70
CA TYR A 234 18.42 -17.54 -14.27
C TYR A 234 19.37 -17.68 -15.48
N ASN A 235 20.50 -16.97 -15.45
CA ASN A 235 21.49 -16.92 -16.55
C ASN A 235 21.03 -16.39 -17.91
N GLN A 236 20.00 -15.57 -17.98
CA GLN A 236 19.76 -14.81 -19.20
C GLN A 236 20.65 -13.56 -19.23
N GLU A 237 21.50 -13.45 -20.27
CA GLU A 237 22.20 -12.21 -20.55
C GLU A 237 21.19 -11.06 -20.69
N LYS A 238 21.52 -9.91 -20.07
CA LYS A 238 20.68 -8.71 -20.05
C LYS A 238 20.52 -8.11 -21.45
N SER A 239 19.70 -8.69 -22.30
CA SER A 239 19.23 -7.98 -23.50
C SER A 239 17.86 -7.40 -23.21
N ALA A 240 17.71 -6.09 -23.39
CA ALA A 240 16.48 -5.33 -23.09
C ALA A 240 15.22 -5.90 -23.79
N LYS A 241 15.36 -6.66 -24.87
CA LYS A 241 14.26 -7.30 -25.59
C LYS A 241 13.84 -8.66 -25.03
N LYS A 242 14.63 -9.31 -24.13
CA LYS A 242 14.36 -10.65 -23.62
C LYS A 242 13.85 -10.68 -22.18
N ILE A 243 13.88 -9.57 -21.45
CA ILE A 243 13.44 -9.47 -20.05
C ILE A 243 11.96 -9.84 -19.91
N PHE A 244 11.14 -9.60 -20.92
CA PHE A 244 9.71 -9.90 -20.93
C PHE A 244 9.33 -11.24 -21.56
N SER A 245 10.28 -12.05 -22.01
CA SER A 245 9.92 -13.24 -22.78
C SER A 245 9.46 -14.43 -21.94
N HIS A 246 9.91 -14.57 -20.67
CA HIS A 246 9.48 -15.65 -19.76
C HIS A 246 9.61 -15.24 -18.28
N PRO A 247 8.84 -14.26 -17.77
CA PRO A 247 8.86 -13.98 -16.34
C PRO A 247 8.13 -15.08 -15.56
N ASN A 248 8.74 -15.59 -14.48
CA ASN A 248 7.99 -16.25 -13.43
C ASN A 248 7.26 -15.13 -12.67
N ILE A 249 5.95 -15.25 -12.52
CA ILE A 249 5.13 -14.27 -11.81
C ILE A 249 4.90 -14.81 -10.41
N ILE A 250 5.33 -14.06 -9.40
CA ILE A 250 5.04 -14.35 -7.99
C ILE A 250 4.17 -13.22 -7.48
N ILE A 251 3.06 -13.58 -6.85
CA ILE A 251 2.21 -12.64 -6.14
C ILE A 251 2.71 -12.51 -4.72
N ALA A 252 3.03 -11.28 -4.31
CA ALA A 252 3.23 -10.93 -2.92
C ALA A 252 1.87 -10.55 -2.32
N CYS A 253 1.25 -11.47 -1.62
CA CYS A 253 0.08 -11.22 -0.78
C CYS A 253 0.50 -11.11 0.67
#